data_444389084e8c995bc8e5cde0c8a13d1e
#
_entry.id   444389084e8c995bc8e5cde0c8a13d1e
#
_cell.length_a   1.000
_cell.length_b   1.000
_cell.length_c   1.000
_cell.angle_alpha   90.00
_cell.angle_beta   90.00
_cell.angle_gamma   90.00
#
_symmetry.space_group_name_H-M   'P 1'
#
loop_
_entity.id
_entity.type
_entity.pdbx_description
1 polymer ?
#
loop_
_entity_poly.entity_id
_entity_poly.type
_entity_poly.pdbx_seq_one_letter_code
_entity_poly.pdbx_strand_id
1 'polypeptide(L)'
;MSELRASSAAASASGSGSADGLPKLFADAVESMHSVSLRPEITLGTIRPPQRLAPFSHAIGLEIEHPELDASSSMIPTHTDGDAFGRLILLHDPQGEKTWDGDLRLVAYIQADMDASVAGDPLLPEVAWEWLSEGLDTHDAGYSNLGGTVTATASSRFGDIGGPPKAYQIELRASWTASDENLGPHVEAFAAVLANVAGLPPEGVATLRTGSSHT
;
A
#
# COMPACT_ATOMS: atom_id res chain seq x y z
N MET A 1 -11.57 -25.75 62.18
CA MET A 1 -12.90 -25.62 61.60
C MET A 1 -13.08 -24.18 61.19
N SER A 2 -13.04 -23.89 59.95
CA SER A 2 -13.79 -22.85 59.24
C SER A 2 -13.27 -22.76 57.81
N GLU A 3 -14.07 -23.28 56.91
CA GLU A 3 -13.86 -23.18 55.48
C GLU A 3 -14.14 -21.77 55.02
N LEU A 4 -13.24 -21.19 54.21
CA LEU A 4 -13.47 -20.00 53.42
C LEU A 4 -13.59 -20.38 51.95
N ARG A 5 -14.82 -20.34 51.45
CA ARG A 5 -15.16 -20.48 50.03
C ARG A 5 -14.63 -19.29 49.27
N ALA A 6 -13.76 -19.52 48.29
CA ALA A 6 -13.43 -18.56 47.26
C ALA A 6 -14.47 -18.64 46.13
N SER A 7 -15.20 -17.55 45.93
CA SER A 7 -16.15 -17.37 44.82
C SER A 7 -15.35 -17.01 43.58
N SER A 8 -15.33 -17.90 42.58
CA SER A 8 -14.83 -17.67 41.25
C SER A 8 -15.87 -16.92 40.44
N ALA A 9 -15.60 -15.64 40.16
CA ALA A 9 -16.36 -14.87 39.17
C ALA A 9 -15.75 -15.15 37.81
N ALA A 10 -16.39 -16.00 37.01
CA ALA A 10 -16.10 -16.15 35.60
C ALA A 10 -16.63 -14.93 34.85
N ALA A 11 -15.71 -14.13 34.34
CA ALA A 11 -16.04 -13.09 33.38
C ALA A 11 -16.32 -13.75 32.03
N SER A 12 -17.58 -13.73 31.62
CA SER A 12 -18.01 -14.15 30.29
C SER A 12 -17.60 -13.12 29.27
N ALA A 13 -16.55 -13.37 28.54
CA ALA A 13 -16.24 -12.64 27.31
C ALA A 13 -17.20 -13.14 26.22
N SER A 14 -18.22 -12.34 25.90
CA SER A 14 -19.10 -12.57 24.76
C SER A 14 -18.38 -12.12 23.49
N GLY A 15 -17.56 -13.00 22.91
CA GLY A 15 -17.04 -12.82 21.55
C GLY A 15 -18.14 -13.17 20.55
N SER A 16 -18.64 -12.17 19.81
CA SER A 16 -19.48 -12.41 18.63
C SER A 16 -18.60 -12.90 17.48
N GLY A 17 -18.39 -14.23 17.41
CA GLY A 17 -17.71 -14.86 16.30
C GLY A 17 -18.57 -14.88 15.04
N SER A 18 -18.04 -14.41 13.93
CA SER A 18 -18.58 -14.60 12.59
C SER A 18 -18.52 -16.07 12.20
N ALA A 19 -19.35 -16.51 11.22
CA ALA A 19 -19.57 -17.90 10.83
C ALA A 19 -18.34 -18.68 10.33
N ASP A 20 -17.20 -18.02 10.08
CA ASP A 20 -15.94 -18.60 9.60
C ASP A 20 -14.77 -18.57 10.61
N GLY A 21 -15.03 -18.22 11.85
CA GLY A 21 -13.95 -18.15 12.86
C GLY A 21 -13.05 -16.91 12.77
N LEU A 22 -13.31 -15.97 11.86
CA LEU A 22 -12.61 -14.70 11.78
C LEU A 22 -13.17 -13.69 12.80
N PRO A 23 -12.31 -12.89 13.46
CA PRO A 23 -12.79 -11.76 14.26
C PRO A 23 -13.61 -10.79 13.43
N LYS A 24 -14.75 -10.34 13.98
CA LYS A 24 -15.65 -9.41 13.25
C LYS A 24 -14.92 -8.15 12.81
N LEU A 25 -14.15 -7.55 13.70
CA LEU A 25 -13.34 -6.36 13.42
C LEU A 25 -12.45 -6.55 12.17
N PHE A 26 -11.78 -7.71 12.08
CA PHE A 26 -10.92 -8.02 10.94
C PHE A 26 -11.72 -8.25 9.64
N ALA A 27 -12.88 -8.91 9.73
CA ALA A 27 -13.74 -9.15 8.57
C ALA A 27 -14.31 -7.83 8.02
N ASP A 28 -14.80 -6.95 8.88
CA ASP A 28 -15.31 -5.62 8.52
C ASP A 28 -14.19 -4.75 7.89
N ALA A 29 -12.98 -4.81 8.46
CA ALA A 29 -11.80 -4.12 7.93
C ALA A 29 -11.43 -4.61 6.53
N VAL A 30 -11.42 -5.92 6.28
CA VAL A 30 -11.15 -6.49 4.95
C VAL A 30 -12.23 -6.08 3.95
N GLU A 31 -13.51 -6.11 4.33
CA GLU A 31 -14.61 -5.66 3.46
C GLU A 31 -14.44 -4.19 3.07
N SER A 32 -14.10 -3.33 4.02
CA SER A 32 -13.90 -1.90 3.76
C SER A 32 -12.74 -1.63 2.80
N MET A 33 -11.65 -2.42 2.85
CA MET A 33 -10.52 -2.30 1.90
C MET A 33 -10.93 -2.57 0.45
N HIS A 34 -11.97 -3.38 0.20
CA HIS A 34 -12.45 -3.73 -1.12
C HIS A 34 -13.63 -2.86 -1.60
N SER A 35 -14.18 -2.02 -0.71
CA SER A 35 -15.37 -1.18 -1.01
C SER A 35 -15.01 0.19 -1.60
N VAL A 36 -13.75 0.40 -1.98
CA VAL A 36 -13.24 1.67 -2.51
C VAL A 36 -13.49 1.81 -4.01
N SER A 37 -13.60 3.06 -4.47
CA SER A 37 -13.64 3.41 -5.88
C SER A 37 -12.36 4.12 -6.26
N LEU A 38 -11.49 3.46 -7.00
CA LEU A 38 -10.21 4.00 -7.44
C LEU A 38 -10.32 4.56 -8.86
N ARG A 39 -9.35 5.40 -9.23
CA ARG A 39 -9.20 5.90 -10.59
C ARG A 39 -8.96 4.74 -11.59
N PRO A 40 -9.42 4.87 -12.85
CA PRO A 40 -9.43 3.76 -13.81
C PRO A 40 -8.05 3.21 -14.16
N GLU A 41 -6.98 3.99 -13.96
CA GLU A 41 -5.61 3.57 -14.22
C GLU A 41 -5.04 2.64 -13.14
N ILE A 42 -5.73 2.50 -11.99
CA ILE A 42 -5.28 1.67 -10.88
C ILE A 42 -6.17 0.44 -10.75
N THR A 43 -5.57 -0.72 -10.92
CA THR A 43 -6.23 -2.02 -10.68
C THR A 43 -5.95 -2.49 -9.26
N LEU A 44 -7.01 -2.85 -8.53
CA LEU A 44 -6.94 -3.42 -7.18
C LEU A 44 -7.26 -4.92 -7.23
N GLY A 45 -6.41 -5.72 -6.63
CA GLY A 45 -6.61 -7.17 -6.50
C GLY A 45 -6.19 -7.72 -5.15
N THR A 46 -6.79 -8.83 -4.74
CA THR A 46 -6.33 -9.58 -3.56
C THR A 46 -5.05 -10.34 -3.89
N ILE A 47 -4.04 -10.21 -3.04
CA ILE A 47 -2.79 -10.95 -3.15
C ILE A 47 -2.57 -11.83 -1.92
N ARG A 48 -1.64 -12.79 -2.03
CA ARG A 48 -1.31 -13.65 -0.89
C ARG A 48 -0.61 -12.84 0.19
N PRO A 49 -1.15 -12.76 1.42
CA PRO A 49 -0.50 -12.07 2.52
C PRO A 49 0.77 -12.80 2.97
N PRO A 50 1.74 -12.08 3.54
CA PRO A 50 2.90 -12.68 4.15
C PRO A 50 2.48 -13.55 5.35
N GLN A 51 3.17 -14.67 5.52
CA GLN A 51 2.86 -15.60 6.62
C GLN A 51 3.60 -15.23 7.91
N ARG A 52 2.97 -15.49 9.05
CA ARG A 52 3.57 -15.39 10.39
C ARG A 52 3.90 -13.99 10.89
N LEU A 53 3.28 -12.94 10.34
CA LEU A 53 3.43 -11.58 10.85
C LEU A 53 2.42 -11.26 11.97
N ALA A 54 1.23 -11.82 11.87
CA ALA A 54 0.16 -11.68 12.87
C ALA A 54 -0.76 -12.90 12.80
N PRO A 55 -1.63 -13.11 13.82
CA PRO A 55 -2.65 -14.17 13.81
C PRO A 55 -3.58 -14.08 12.60
N PHE A 56 -3.96 -12.87 12.19
CA PHE A 56 -4.78 -12.61 11.01
C PHE A 56 -4.07 -11.62 10.10
N SER A 57 -4.09 -11.91 8.80
CA SER A 57 -3.50 -11.03 7.79
C SER A 57 -4.27 -11.10 6.49
N HIS A 58 -4.41 -9.94 5.83
CA HIS A 58 -4.96 -9.79 4.50
C HIS A 58 -4.05 -8.89 3.68
N ALA A 59 -4.05 -9.04 2.37
CA ALA A 59 -3.23 -8.19 1.51
C ALA A 59 -3.93 -7.89 0.20
N ILE A 60 -3.82 -6.64 -0.23
CA ILE A 60 -4.21 -6.16 -1.55
C ILE A 60 -3.00 -5.67 -2.32
N GLY A 61 -3.03 -5.86 -3.63
CA GLY A 61 -2.10 -5.30 -4.58
C GLY A 61 -2.79 -4.21 -5.40
N LEU A 62 -2.10 -3.12 -5.65
CA LEU A 62 -2.49 -2.07 -6.57
C LEU A 62 -1.44 -2.01 -7.67
N GLU A 63 -1.87 -1.97 -8.92
CA GLU A 63 -1.00 -1.91 -10.10
C GLU A 63 -1.48 -0.81 -11.03
N ILE A 64 -0.54 -0.10 -11.63
CA ILE A 64 -0.82 0.88 -12.67
C ILE A 64 -0.47 0.25 -14.01
N GLU A 65 -1.49 0.08 -14.85
CA GLU A 65 -1.33 -0.40 -16.21
C GLU A 65 -1.15 0.80 -17.15
N HIS A 66 -0.08 0.80 -17.93
CA HIS A 66 0.12 1.74 -19.02
C HIS A 66 -0.30 1.08 -20.34
N PRO A 67 -1.53 1.30 -20.83
CA PRO A 67 -2.06 0.60 -22.00
C PRO A 67 -1.30 0.89 -23.31
N GLU A 68 -0.39 1.84 -23.32
CA GLU A 68 0.39 2.20 -24.52
C GLU A 68 1.70 1.40 -24.68
N LEU A 69 2.16 0.70 -23.64
CA LEU A 69 3.42 -0.05 -23.67
C LEU A 69 3.23 -1.53 -24.06
N ASP A 70 2.01 -2.05 -23.94
CA ASP A 70 1.71 -3.47 -24.22
C ASP A 70 1.61 -3.83 -25.71
N ALA A 71 1.56 -2.87 -26.62
CA ALA A 71 1.29 -3.15 -28.04
C ALA A 71 2.50 -3.67 -28.83
N SER A 72 3.71 -3.72 -28.27
CA SER A 72 4.92 -4.11 -29.05
C SER A 72 5.87 -5.10 -28.37
N SER A 73 5.58 -5.60 -27.17
CA SER A 73 6.46 -6.54 -26.49
C SER A 73 5.84 -7.94 -26.43
N SER A 74 6.07 -8.73 -27.45
CA SER A 74 5.96 -10.18 -27.33
C SER A 74 7.20 -10.69 -26.59
N MET A 75 6.95 -11.50 -25.56
CA MET A 75 7.89 -12.33 -24.81
C MET A 75 8.68 -11.67 -23.69
N ILE A 76 8.30 -12.03 -22.48
CA ILE A 76 8.89 -11.81 -21.17
C ILE A 76 8.47 -10.47 -20.56
N PRO A 77 7.75 -10.47 -19.41
CA PRO A 77 7.49 -9.24 -18.67
C PRO A 77 8.81 -8.77 -18.03
N THR A 78 9.56 -8.00 -18.75
CA THR A 78 10.54 -7.09 -18.20
C THR A 78 9.76 -5.88 -17.72
N HIS A 79 9.90 -5.51 -16.43
CA HIS A 79 9.43 -4.24 -15.92
C HIS A 79 9.78 -3.16 -16.93
N THR A 80 8.73 -2.52 -17.50
CA THR A 80 8.90 -1.42 -18.45
C THR A 80 9.09 -0.13 -17.66
N ASP A 81 9.82 0.81 -18.22
CA ASP A 81 9.98 2.15 -17.62
C ASP A 81 8.60 2.76 -17.39
N GLY A 82 8.26 3.01 -16.11
CA GLY A 82 6.96 3.55 -15.71
C GLY A 82 6.04 2.56 -14.99
N ASP A 83 6.43 1.29 -14.87
CA ASP A 83 5.67 0.34 -14.07
C ASP A 83 5.72 0.71 -12.59
N ALA A 84 4.54 0.82 -11.98
CA ALA A 84 4.39 1.09 -10.57
C ALA A 84 3.43 0.10 -9.94
N PHE A 85 3.79 -0.44 -8.80
CA PHE A 85 2.90 -1.28 -8.02
C PHE A 85 3.00 -0.99 -6.54
N GLY A 86 1.90 -1.27 -5.84
CA GLY A 86 1.80 -1.15 -4.41
C GLY A 86 1.24 -2.41 -3.77
N ARG A 87 1.63 -2.66 -2.53
CA ARG A 87 1.07 -3.73 -1.68
C ARG A 87 0.69 -3.14 -0.35
N LEU A 88 -0.56 -3.30 0.04
CA LEU A 88 -1.06 -2.89 1.34
C LEU A 88 -1.50 -4.13 2.10
N ILE A 89 -0.90 -4.33 3.27
CA ILE A 89 -1.09 -5.51 4.11
C ILE A 89 -1.75 -5.07 5.39
N LEU A 90 -2.91 -5.67 5.69
CA LEU A 90 -3.58 -5.56 6.98
C LEU A 90 -3.11 -6.69 7.89
N LEU A 91 -2.70 -6.34 9.09
CA LEU A 91 -2.36 -7.25 10.17
C LEU A 91 -3.31 -6.99 11.35
N HIS A 92 -3.78 -8.06 11.96
CA HIS A 92 -4.64 -7.99 13.14
C HIS A 92 -4.20 -9.00 14.17
N ASP A 93 -4.00 -8.53 15.40
CA ASP A 93 -3.79 -9.37 16.60
C ASP A 93 -4.85 -9.03 17.65
N PRO A 94 -5.82 -9.96 17.90
CA PRO A 94 -6.85 -9.74 18.90
C PRO A 94 -6.34 -9.58 20.34
N GLN A 95 -5.09 -9.96 20.62
CA GLN A 95 -4.46 -9.76 21.92
C GLN A 95 -3.76 -8.40 22.05
N GLY A 96 -3.71 -7.65 20.96
CA GLY A 96 -3.02 -6.38 20.86
C GLY A 96 -1.50 -6.53 20.89
N GLU A 97 -0.83 -6.18 19.79
CA GLU A 97 0.63 -6.07 19.80
C GLU A 97 1.02 -4.72 20.40
N LYS A 98 1.73 -4.74 21.53
CA LYS A 98 2.07 -3.53 22.30
C LYS A 98 2.79 -2.45 21.49
N THR A 99 3.54 -2.85 20.46
CA THR A 99 4.29 -1.93 19.60
C THR A 99 3.40 -1.22 18.60
N TRP A 100 2.17 -1.73 18.36
CA TRP A 100 1.25 -1.11 17.41
C TRP A 100 0.41 0.00 18.03
N ASP A 101 0.13 -0.09 19.34
CA ASP A 101 -0.80 0.79 20.05
C ASP A 101 -2.20 0.77 19.41
N GLY A 102 -2.67 -0.44 19.06
CA GLY A 102 -3.97 -0.72 18.46
C GLY A 102 -4.05 -2.11 17.87
N ASP A 103 -5.21 -2.47 17.34
CA ASP A 103 -5.55 -3.84 16.91
C ASP A 103 -5.34 -4.09 15.42
N LEU A 104 -5.29 -3.02 14.60
CA LEU A 104 -5.18 -3.07 13.15
C LEU A 104 -3.92 -2.33 12.69
N ARG A 105 -2.95 -3.08 12.15
CA ARG A 105 -1.72 -2.50 11.62
C ARG A 105 -1.69 -2.62 10.10
N LEU A 106 -1.47 -1.51 9.42
CA LEU A 106 -1.25 -1.47 7.98
C LEU A 106 0.26 -1.41 7.68
N VAL A 107 0.67 -2.19 6.70
CA VAL A 107 2.04 -2.20 6.16
C VAL A 107 1.97 -1.95 4.66
N ALA A 108 2.58 -0.88 4.23
CA ALA A 108 2.61 -0.42 2.85
C ALA A 108 3.98 -0.66 2.21
N TYR A 109 3.95 -1.09 0.96
CA TYR A 109 5.10 -1.18 0.07
C TYR A 109 4.71 -0.61 -1.29
N ILE A 110 5.45 0.36 -1.77
CA ILE A 110 5.33 0.91 -3.14
C ILE A 110 6.70 0.81 -3.80
N GLN A 111 6.69 0.41 -5.06
CA GLN A 111 7.86 0.45 -5.93
C GLN A 111 7.45 0.99 -7.29
N ALA A 112 8.25 1.90 -7.84
CA ALA A 112 8.06 2.41 -9.19
C ALA A 112 9.41 2.69 -9.86
N ASP A 113 9.44 2.50 -11.16
CA ASP A 113 10.51 2.98 -12.00
C ASP A 113 10.32 4.49 -12.25
N MET A 114 11.42 5.23 -12.30
CA MET A 114 11.41 6.68 -12.31
C MET A 114 12.13 7.23 -13.55
N ASP A 115 11.64 8.35 -14.06
CA ASP A 115 12.38 9.13 -15.05
C ASP A 115 13.65 9.74 -14.44
N ALA A 116 14.73 9.76 -15.22
CA ALA A 116 16.01 10.29 -14.79
C ALA A 116 15.96 11.77 -14.33
N SER A 117 15.03 12.54 -14.87
CA SER A 117 14.86 13.97 -14.52
C SER A 117 14.30 14.15 -13.11
N VAL A 118 13.45 13.24 -12.66
CA VAL A 118 12.84 13.24 -11.33
C VAL A 118 13.73 12.53 -10.32
N ALA A 119 14.32 11.41 -10.71
CA ALA A 119 15.16 10.57 -9.84
C ALA A 119 16.44 11.28 -9.36
N GLY A 120 16.87 12.31 -10.05
CA GLY A 120 18.04 13.13 -9.66
C GLY A 120 17.75 14.20 -8.60
N ASP A 121 16.49 14.39 -8.23
CA ASP A 121 16.12 15.38 -7.20
C ASP A 121 16.43 14.83 -5.80
N PRO A 122 17.31 15.49 -5.02
CA PRO A 122 17.64 15.05 -3.67
C PRO A 122 16.47 15.16 -2.69
N LEU A 123 15.42 15.92 -3.01
CA LEU A 123 14.21 16.06 -2.18
C LEU A 123 13.16 14.97 -2.46
N LEU A 124 13.38 14.14 -3.47
CA LEU A 124 12.42 13.11 -3.85
C LEU A 124 11.99 12.19 -2.69
N PRO A 125 12.89 11.72 -1.80
CA PRO A 125 12.48 10.89 -0.67
C PRO A 125 11.58 11.62 0.32
N GLU A 126 11.87 12.89 0.63
CA GLU A 126 11.06 13.72 1.52
C GLU A 126 9.67 13.97 0.92
N VAL A 127 9.61 14.33 -0.35
CA VAL A 127 8.36 14.58 -1.08
C VAL A 127 7.52 13.31 -1.15
N ALA A 128 8.11 12.15 -1.44
CA ALA A 128 7.39 10.89 -1.47
C ALA A 128 6.83 10.48 -0.10
N TRP A 129 7.54 10.81 0.98
CA TRP A 129 7.04 10.63 2.34
C TRP A 129 5.88 11.58 2.66
N GLU A 130 5.97 12.85 2.25
CA GLU A 130 4.90 13.84 2.40
C GLU A 130 3.62 13.40 1.67
N TRP A 131 3.73 12.85 0.45
CA TRP A 131 2.55 12.32 -0.26
C TRP A 131 1.80 11.27 0.56
N LEU A 132 2.50 10.43 1.36
CA LEU A 132 1.83 9.45 2.21
C LEU A 132 1.11 10.12 3.38
N SER A 133 1.79 11.00 4.13
CA SER A 133 1.19 11.65 5.29
C SER A 133 0.04 12.58 4.90
N GLU A 134 0.22 13.40 3.86
CA GLU A 134 -0.82 14.27 3.33
C GLU A 134 -1.99 13.47 2.73
N GLY A 135 -1.69 12.34 2.07
CA GLY A 135 -2.71 11.44 1.53
C GLY A 135 -3.60 10.86 2.63
N LEU A 136 -3.00 10.39 3.73
CA LEU A 136 -3.74 9.88 4.87
C LEU A 136 -4.61 10.98 5.51
N ASP A 137 -4.09 12.19 5.67
CA ASP A 137 -4.81 13.32 6.23
C ASP A 137 -5.94 13.80 5.29
N THR A 138 -5.70 13.86 3.99
CA THR A 138 -6.67 14.33 2.98
C THR A 138 -7.87 13.41 2.84
N HIS A 139 -7.67 12.11 3.03
CA HIS A 139 -8.75 11.10 2.98
C HIS A 139 -9.38 10.84 4.34
N ASP A 140 -9.06 11.64 5.37
CA ASP A 140 -9.56 11.45 6.75
C ASP A 140 -9.28 10.02 7.28
N ALA A 141 -8.17 9.42 6.86
CA ALA A 141 -7.72 8.12 7.34
C ALA A 141 -7.19 8.27 8.77
N GLY A 142 -7.96 7.88 9.76
CA GLY A 142 -7.54 7.95 11.15
C GLY A 142 -6.36 7.02 11.42
N TYR A 143 -5.19 7.57 11.79
CA TYR A 143 -3.99 6.75 12.01
C TYR A 143 -3.14 7.23 13.19
N SER A 144 -2.31 6.32 13.68
CA SER A 144 -1.25 6.59 14.65
C SER A 144 0.01 5.79 14.33
N ASN A 145 1.12 6.11 14.98
CA ASN A 145 2.38 5.37 14.87
C ASN A 145 2.88 5.17 13.43
N LEU A 146 2.71 6.21 12.57
CA LEU A 146 3.22 6.21 11.21
C LEU A 146 4.74 6.26 11.22
N GLY A 147 5.37 5.36 10.49
CA GLY A 147 6.81 5.32 10.31
C GLY A 147 7.21 4.52 9.08
N GLY A 148 8.36 4.85 8.50
CA GLY A 148 8.79 4.16 7.29
C GLY A 148 10.14 4.61 6.76
N THR A 149 10.43 4.20 5.53
CA THR A 149 11.63 4.54 4.77
C THR A 149 11.28 4.79 3.32
N VAL A 150 11.94 5.75 2.70
CA VAL A 150 11.93 5.95 1.25
C VAL A 150 13.36 5.76 0.75
N THR A 151 13.51 4.95 -0.28
CA THR A 151 14.80 4.63 -0.91
C THR A 151 14.75 5.00 -2.38
N ALA A 152 15.62 5.90 -2.81
CA ALA A 152 15.84 6.19 -4.23
C ALA A 152 17.10 5.47 -4.68
N THR A 153 17.02 4.71 -5.77
CA THR A 153 18.10 3.89 -6.30
C THR A 153 18.43 4.31 -7.72
N ALA A 154 19.71 4.53 -8.00
CA ALA A 154 20.24 4.71 -9.34
C ALA A 154 21.17 3.54 -9.68
N SER A 155 20.81 2.78 -10.71
CA SER A 155 21.59 1.63 -11.19
C SER A 155 22.28 1.97 -12.51
N SER A 156 23.56 1.62 -12.63
CA SER A 156 24.31 1.71 -13.89
C SER A 156 24.70 0.32 -14.35
N ARG A 157 24.46 0.01 -15.63
CA ARG A 157 24.80 -1.27 -16.23
C ARG A 157 26.06 -1.13 -17.08
N PHE A 158 26.92 -2.12 -16.98
CA PHE A 158 28.18 -2.18 -17.72
C PHE A 158 28.35 -3.54 -18.40
N GLY A 159 29.06 -3.54 -19.52
CA GLY A 159 29.36 -4.75 -20.26
C GLY A 159 28.16 -5.28 -21.05
N ASP A 160 28.14 -6.59 -21.28
CA ASP A 160 27.11 -7.27 -22.11
C ASP A 160 25.87 -7.68 -21.31
N ILE A 161 25.22 -6.69 -20.67
CA ILE A 161 23.99 -6.86 -19.94
C ILE A 161 22.88 -6.09 -20.67
N GLY A 162 21.81 -6.80 -21.06
CA GLY A 162 20.65 -6.19 -21.72
C GLY A 162 19.94 -5.15 -20.85
N GLY A 163 19.16 -4.26 -21.49
CA GLY A 163 18.39 -3.21 -20.87
C GLY A 163 19.06 -1.82 -20.91
N PRO A 164 18.41 -0.77 -20.40
CA PRO A 164 18.92 0.58 -20.44
C PRO A 164 20.23 0.70 -19.64
N PRO A 165 21.16 1.59 -20.05
CA PRO A 165 22.45 1.76 -19.36
C PRO A 165 22.30 2.31 -17.95
N LYS A 166 21.20 3.03 -17.67
CA LYS A 166 20.83 3.53 -16.34
C LYS A 166 19.38 3.21 -16.09
N ALA A 167 19.05 2.89 -14.84
CA ALA A 167 17.70 2.70 -14.34
C ALA A 167 17.57 3.39 -12.97
N TYR A 168 16.44 3.98 -12.73
CA TYR A 168 16.13 4.67 -11.49
C TYR A 168 14.86 4.10 -10.90
N GLN A 169 14.82 3.93 -9.58
CA GLN A 169 13.70 3.33 -8.90
C GLN A 169 13.49 4.00 -7.55
N ILE A 170 12.24 4.19 -7.17
CA ILE A 170 11.85 4.56 -5.81
C ILE A 170 11.18 3.40 -5.12
N GLU A 171 11.47 3.22 -3.85
CA GLU A 171 10.83 2.27 -2.96
C GLU A 171 10.36 2.99 -1.70
N LEU A 172 9.07 2.90 -1.39
CA LEU A 172 8.50 3.39 -0.14
C LEU A 172 8.03 2.20 0.69
N ARG A 173 8.50 2.13 1.93
CA ARG A 173 8.03 1.18 2.95
C ARG A 173 7.52 1.96 4.13
N ALA A 174 6.28 1.74 4.51
CA ALA A 174 5.68 2.40 5.65
C ALA A 174 4.79 1.45 6.45
N SER A 175 4.50 1.82 7.67
CA SER A 175 3.47 1.15 8.45
C SER A 175 2.85 2.11 9.45
N TRP A 176 1.55 1.93 9.72
CA TRP A 176 0.79 2.73 10.66
C TRP A 176 -0.33 1.91 11.27
N THR A 177 -0.85 2.35 12.41
CA THR A 177 -1.99 1.75 13.08
C THR A 177 -3.25 2.49 12.68
N ALA A 178 -4.25 1.78 12.17
CA ALA A 178 -5.56 2.35 11.88
C ALA A 178 -6.36 2.57 13.16
N SER A 179 -7.13 3.66 13.22
CA SER A 179 -7.94 4.03 14.38
C SER A 179 -9.22 3.20 14.51
N ASP A 180 -9.72 2.67 13.40
CA ASP A 180 -10.94 1.87 13.31
C ASP A 180 -10.90 0.87 12.14
N GLU A 181 -11.98 0.12 11.92
CA GLU A 181 -12.12 -0.88 10.86
C GLU A 181 -12.46 -0.30 9.48
N ASN A 182 -12.74 0.99 9.37
CA ASN A 182 -12.98 1.62 8.08
C ASN A 182 -11.66 1.92 7.36
N LEU A 183 -11.13 0.94 6.65
CA LEU A 183 -9.85 1.05 5.94
C LEU A 183 -9.96 1.60 4.52
N GLY A 184 -11.17 1.90 4.02
CA GLY A 184 -11.37 2.53 2.70
C GLY A 184 -10.51 3.78 2.52
N PRO A 185 -10.56 4.79 3.41
CA PRO A 185 -9.72 6.00 3.35
C PRO A 185 -8.21 5.70 3.28
N HIS A 186 -7.74 4.67 3.96
CA HIS A 186 -6.33 4.24 3.90
C HIS A 186 -5.95 3.67 2.53
N VAL A 187 -6.85 2.91 1.90
CA VAL A 187 -6.64 2.37 0.54
C VAL A 187 -6.63 3.49 -0.49
N GLU A 188 -7.54 4.46 -0.38
CA GLU A 188 -7.60 5.64 -1.26
C GLU A 188 -6.35 6.51 -1.13
N ALA A 189 -5.89 6.79 0.10
CA ALA A 189 -4.64 7.47 0.36
C ALA A 189 -3.44 6.72 -0.26
N PHE A 190 -3.38 5.42 -0.07
CA PHE A 190 -2.32 4.58 -0.63
C PHE A 190 -2.32 4.58 -2.16
N ALA A 191 -3.50 4.54 -2.79
CA ALA A 191 -3.66 4.63 -4.24
C ALA A 191 -3.23 6.00 -4.78
N ALA A 192 -3.52 7.09 -4.05
CA ALA A 192 -3.07 8.44 -4.41
C ALA A 192 -1.54 8.55 -4.39
N VAL A 193 -0.87 7.97 -3.37
CA VAL A 193 0.61 7.90 -3.33
C VAL A 193 1.16 7.13 -4.51
N LEU A 194 0.58 5.97 -4.83
CA LEU A 194 0.99 5.17 -5.98
C LEU A 194 0.86 5.95 -7.28
N ALA A 195 -0.25 6.69 -7.47
CA ALA A 195 -0.47 7.55 -8.63
C ALA A 195 0.61 8.65 -8.75
N ASN A 196 0.94 9.32 -7.62
CA ASN A 196 1.97 10.36 -7.59
C ASN A 196 3.34 9.80 -7.93
N VAL A 197 3.72 8.66 -7.34
CA VAL A 197 5.00 7.99 -7.59
C VAL A 197 5.12 7.54 -9.05
N ALA A 198 4.04 7.08 -9.65
CA ALA A 198 3.97 6.70 -11.06
C ALA A 198 3.90 7.91 -12.02
N GLY A 199 3.85 9.13 -11.51
CA GLY A 199 3.76 10.34 -12.33
C GLY A 199 2.42 10.51 -13.05
N LEU A 200 1.34 9.89 -12.56
CA LEU A 200 0.02 10.10 -13.14
C LEU A 200 -0.46 11.54 -12.89
N PRO A 201 -1.12 12.18 -13.87
CA PRO A 201 -1.66 13.51 -13.68
C PRO A 201 -2.75 13.50 -12.60
N PRO A 202 -3.00 14.64 -11.93
CA PRO A 202 -4.13 14.77 -11.03
C PRO A 202 -5.45 14.36 -11.72
N GLU A 203 -6.39 13.81 -10.93
CA GLU A 203 -7.68 13.39 -11.48
C GLU A 203 -8.40 14.54 -12.21
N GLY A 204 -8.99 14.21 -13.35
CA GLY A 204 -9.69 15.19 -14.20
C GLY A 204 -8.79 16.08 -15.07
N VAL A 205 -7.47 15.93 -15.02
CA VAL A 205 -6.53 16.62 -15.90
C VAL A 205 -6.14 15.69 -17.05
N ALA A 206 -6.62 16.01 -18.27
CA ALA A 206 -6.17 15.30 -19.46
C ALA A 206 -4.80 15.81 -19.91
N THR A 207 -3.86 14.92 -20.13
CA THR A 207 -2.58 15.25 -20.78
C THR A 207 -2.83 15.63 -22.23
N LEU A 208 -2.50 16.88 -22.62
CA LEU A 208 -2.54 17.30 -24.01
C LEU A 208 -1.43 16.57 -24.77
N ARG A 209 -1.80 15.59 -25.58
CA ARG A 209 -0.86 14.96 -26.53
C ARG A 209 -0.47 16.02 -27.57
N THR A 210 0.77 16.51 -27.51
CA THR A 210 1.37 17.28 -28.60
C THR A 210 1.56 16.32 -29.78
N GLY A 211 0.62 16.34 -30.72
CA GLY A 211 0.75 15.61 -31.98
C GLY A 211 1.97 16.15 -32.73
N SER A 212 3.01 15.32 -32.90
CA SER A 212 4.09 15.59 -33.85
C SER A 212 3.51 15.47 -35.26
N SER A 213 3.11 16.60 -35.85
CA SER A 213 2.89 16.69 -37.29
C SER A 213 4.26 16.63 -37.99
N HIS A 214 4.65 15.46 -38.45
CA HIS A 214 5.67 15.34 -39.47
C HIS A 214 5.07 15.81 -40.81
N THR A 215 5.57 16.94 -41.28
CA THR A 215 5.46 17.37 -42.68
C THR A 215 6.70 16.92 -43.43
#